data_dfa7f8c139c10c18dc09bdf6af04ca56
#
_entry.id   dfa7f8c139c10c18dc09bdf6af04ca56
#
_cell.length_a   1.000
_cell.length_b   1.000
_cell.length_c   1.000
_cell.angle_alpha   90.00
_cell.angle_beta   90.00
_cell.angle_gamma   90.00
#
_symmetry.space_group_name_H-M   'P 1'
#
loop_
_entity.id
_entity.type
_entity.pdbx_description
1 polymer ?
#
loop_
_entity_poly.entity_id
_entity_poly.type
_entity_poly.pdbx_seq_one_letter_code
_entity_poly.pdbx_strand_id
1 'polypeptide(L)'
;PQDISFFTYAKLMNMSETEISDIKPGFIILDEFHRCGAEMWGHGVERLLLAYHGTPILGLSATAIRYLDNQRNMTDEFFDGNIASEISLGEAIVRGILAPPKYVLSAFSCQKDLEKYQRRVKRAKSKTVRDEGEKYLDALRKALDMADGLSEMFDKHMNDRTEKYIVSCADYEHMHKMRELAKEWFAVVDKNPRVYSMYSEDPASDRSFRDFKTDADRSHLRLL
;
A
#
# COMPACT_ATOMS: atom_id res chain seq x y z
N PRO A 1 -36.05 -7.00 -5.97
CA PRO A 1 -34.77 -6.41 -5.67
C PRO A 1 -33.70 -7.45 -5.99
N GLN A 2 -32.71 -7.09 -6.78
CA GLN A 2 -31.56 -7.95 -6.98
C GLN A 2 -30.76 -7.95 -5.70
N ASP A 3 -30.60 -9.12 -5.09
CA ASP A 3 -29.82 -9.24 -3.87
C ASP A 3 -28.33 -9.14 -4.25
N ILE A 4 -27.63 -8.17 -3.68
CA ILE A 4 -26.19 -8.01 -3.83
C ILE A 4 -25.54 -8.64 -2.60
N SER A 5 -24.63 -9.58 -2.83
CA SER A 5 -23.83 -10.21 -1.76
C SER A 5 -22.39 -9.75 -1.86
N PHE A 6 -21.78 -9.40 -0.73
CA PHE A 6 -20.38 -9.00 -0.63
C PHE A 6 -19.56 -10.06 0.11
N PHE A 7 -18.43 -10.42 -0.49
CA PHE A 7 -17.48 -11.36 0.10
C PHE A 7 -16.08 -10.75 0.08
N THR A 8 -15.32 -10.92 1.15
CA THR A 8 -13.88 -10.68 1.10
C THR A 8 -13.18 -11.87 0.45
N TYR A 9 -12.03 -11.68 -0.17
CA TYR A 9 -11.22 -12.78 -0.70
C TYR A 9 -10.86 -13.80 0.38
N ALA A 10 -10.58 -13.33 1.61
CA ALA A 10 -10.33 -14.20 2.75
C ALA A 10 -11.54 -15.06 3.13
N LYS A 11 -12.75 -14.50 3.08
CA LYS A 11 -13.97 -15.29 3.32
C LYS A 11 -14.16 -16.32 2.23
N LEU A 12 -14.03 -15.94 0.95
CA LEU A 12 -14.18 -16.84 -0.19
C LEU A 12 -13.18 -18.00 -0.14
N MET A 13 -11.94 -17.75 0.26
CA MET A 13 -10.93 -18.76 0.45
C MET A 13 -11.35 -19.85 1.47
N ASN A 14 -12.05 -19.44 2.55
CA ASN A 14 -12.45 -20.33 3.64
C ASN A 14 -13.84 -20.97 3.44
N MET A 15 -14.58 -20.64 2.39
CA MET A 15 -15.88 -21.23 2.08
C MET A 15 -15.72 -22.68 1.59
N SER A 16 -16.65 -23.52 1.99
CA SER A 16 -16.78 -24.89 1.48
C SER A 16 -17.35 -24.89 0.03
N GLU A 17 -17.21 -26.00 -0.67
CA GLU A 17 -17.76 -26.18 -2.02
C GLU A 17 -19.31 -26.01 -2.04
N THR A 18 -19.99 -26.46 -1.00
CA THR A 18 -21.43 -26.31 -0.84
C THR A 18 -21.82 -24.84 -0.68
N GLU A 19 -21.11 -24.10 0.16
CA GLU A 19 -21.35 -22.66 0.33
C GLU A 19 -21.10 -21.87 -0.95
N ILE A 20 -20.05 -22.22 -1.72
CA ILE A 20 -19.79 -21.60 -3.03
C ILE A 20 -20.93 -21.95 -4.00
N SER A 21 -21.37 -23.20 -4.06
CA SER A 21 -22.45 -23.63 -4.95
C SER A 21 -23.81 -23.00 -4.64
N ASP A 22 -24.02 -22.54 -3.43
CA ASP A 22 -25.24 -21.88 -3.00
C ASP A 22 -25.30 -20.39 -3.36
N ILE A 23 -24.19 -19.76 -3.77
CA ILE A 23 -24.14 -18.32 -4.12
C ILE A 23 -25.02 -18.01 -5.33
N LYS A 24 -24.99 -18.83 -6.39
CA LYS A 24 -25.76 -18.72 -7.65
C LYS A 24 -25.76 -17.31 -8.25
N PRO A 25 -24.59 -16.72 -8.51
CA PRO A 25 -24.50 -15.35 -8.98
C PRO A 25 -24.98 -15.22 -10.43
N GLY A 26 -25.73 -14.18 -10.75
CA GLY A 26 -26.02 -13.80 -12.12
C GLY A 26 -24.94 -12.93 -12.75
N PHE A 27 -24.06 -12.35 -11.92
CA PHE A 27 -22.94 -11.51 -12.32
C PHE A 27 -21.89 -11.49 -11.20
N ILE A 28 -20.60 -11.48 -11.54
CA ILE A 28 -19.50 -11.47 -10.57
C ILE A 28 -18.68 -10.20 -10.78
N ILE A 29 -18.42 -9.45 -9.71
CA ILE A 29 -17.51 -8.31 -9.72
C ILE A 29 -16.33 -8.65 -8.81
N LEU A 30 -15.12 -8.60 -9.35
CA LEU A 30 -13.85 -8.77 -8.63
C LEU A 30 -13.21 -7.40 -8.44
N ASP A 31 -13.40 -6.81 -7.25
CA ASP A 31 -12.76 -5.54 -6.90
C ASP A 31 -11.32 -5.77 -6.49
N GLU A 32 -10.40 -4.88 -6.93
CA GLU A 32 -8.96 -5.06 -6.74
C GLU A 32 -8.46 -6.44 -7.23
N PHE A 33 -8.91 -6.86 -8.42
CA PHE A 33 -8.67 -8.22 -8.93
C PHE A 33 -7.20 -8.61 -9.06
N HIS A 34 -6.28 -7.64 -9.05
CA HIS A 34 -4.84 -7.93 -8.96
C HIS A 34 -4.48 -8.76 -7.71
N ARG A 35 -5.30 -8.72 -6.66
CA ARG A 35 -5.14 -9.53 -5.45
C ARG A 35 -5.43 -11.01 -5.69
N CYS A 36 -6.24 -11.33 -6.69
CA CYS A 36 -6.56 -12.72 -7.06
C CYS A 36 -5.32 -13.51 -7.51
N GLY A 37 -4.24 -12.84 -7.93
CA GLY A 37 -2.98 -13.47 -8.25
C GLY A 37 -2.17 -13.94 -7.04
N ALA A 38 -2.58 -13.63 -5.81
CA ALA A 38 -1.92 -14.16 -4.62
C ALA A 38 -2.27 -15.64 -4.43
N GLU A 39 -1.28 -16.48 -4.12
CA GLU A 39 -1.40 -17.94 -4.04
C GLU A 39 -2.62 -18.40 -3.24
N MET A 40 -2.80 -17.89 -2.03
CA MET A 40 -3.91 -18.30 -1.16
C MET A 40 -5.27 -17.73 -1.60
N TRP A 41 -5.33 -16.46 -1.98
CA TRP A 41 -6.59 -15.81 -2.36
C TRP A 41 -7.05 -16.23 -3.75
N GLY A 42 -6.11 -16.54 -4.63
CA GLY A 42 -6.38 -17.06 -5.97
C GLY A 42 -7.22 -18.32 -5.95
N HIS A 43 -6.90 -19.27 -5.08
CA HIS A 43 -7.65 -20.52 -4.96
C HIS A 43 -9.14 -20.32 -4.65
N GLY A 44 -9.48 -19.36 -3.78
CA GLY A 44 -10.89 -19.06 -3.51
C GLY A 44 -11.63 -18.55 -4.74
N VAL A 45 -10.97 -17.67 -5.51
CA VAL A 45 -11.52 -17.11 -6.74
C VAL A 45 -11.61 -18.17 -7.83
N GLU A 46 -10.58 -18.99 -8.04
CA GLU A 46 -10.59 -20.09 -9.01
C GLU A 46 -11.78 -21.04 -8.78
N ARG A 47 -12.01 -21.45 -7.53
CA ARG A 47 -13.15 -22.30 -7.17
C ARG A 47 -14.49 -21.67 -7.50
N LEU A 48 -14.64 -20.36 -7.22
CA LEU A 48 -15.84 -19.61 -7.60
C LEU A 48 -16.03 -19.58 -9.12
N LEU A 49 -14.97 -19.26 -9.87
CA LEU A 49 -15.02 -19.16 -11.32
C LEU A 49 -15.25 -20.51 -12.00
N LEU A 50 -14.68 -21.60 -11.45
CA LEU A 50 -14.94 -22.95 -11.93
C LEU A 50 -16.40 -23.37 -11.69
N ALA A 51 -16.96 -23.07 -10.52
CA ALA A 51 -18.34 -23.36 -10.20
C ALA A 51 -19.33 -22.59 -11.12
N TYR A 52 -18.93 -21.40 -11.58
CA TYR A 52 -19.79 -20.49 -12.35
C TYR A 52 -19.15 -20.02 -13.66
N HIS A 53 -18.52 -20.93 -14.39
CA HIS A 53 -17.73 -20.67 -15.60
C HIS A 53 -18.50 -19.97 -16.75
N GLY A 54 -19.81 -19.93 -16.71
CA GLY A 54 -20.65 -19.22 -17.71
C GLY A 54 -21.20 -17.87 -17.20
N THR A 55 -20.91 -17.50 -15.96
CA THR A 55 -21.40 -16.25 -15.39
C THR A 55 -20.53 -15.06 -15.85
N PRO A 56 -21.12 -13.94 -16.31
CA PRO A 56 -20.36 -12.76 -16.67
C PRO A 56 -19.55 -12.21 -15.50
N ILE A 57 -18.30 -11.81 -15.77
CA ILE A 57 -17.35 -11.34 -14.78
C ILE A 57 -16.87 -9.95 -15.16
N LEU A 58 -16.74 -9.06 -14.19
CA LEU A 58 -16.08 -7.76 -14.30
C LEU A 58 -14.95 -7.65 -13.28
N GLY A 59 -13.74 -7.34 -13.73
CA GLY A 59 -12.60 -7.00 -12.86
C GLY A 59 -12.44 -5.49 -12.75
N LEU A 60 -12.22 -4.99 -11.54
CA LEU A 60 -11.87 -3.60 -11.25
C LEU A 60 -10.51 -3.56 -10.59
N SER A 61 -9.59 -2.74 -11.07
CA SER A 61 -8.27 -2.54 -10.45
C SER A 61 -7.64 -1.24 -10.93
N ALA A 62 -6.92 -0.58 -10.05
CA ALA A 62 -6.05 0.53 -10.42
C ALA A 62 -4.75 0.05 -11.11
N THR A 63 -4.33 -1.19 -10.85
CA THR A 63 -3.12 -1.79 -11.41
C THR A 63 -3.37 -3.27 -11.69
N ALA A 64 -3.39 -3.66 -12.97
CA ALA A 64 -3.56 -5.07 -13.36
C ALA A 64 -2.26 -5.88 -13.25
N ILE A 65 -1.09 -5.22 -13.24
CA ILE A 65 0.23 -5.86 -13.24
C ILE A 65 0.75 -6.02 -11.81
N ARG A 66 1.12 -7.22 -11.44
CA ARG A 66 1.77 -7.56 -10.18
C ARG A 66 3.29 -7.46 -10.31
N TYR A 67 3.85 -6.27 -10.17
CA TYR A 67 5.28 -5.99 -10.39
C TYR A 67 6.23 -6.83 -9.49
N LEU A 68 5.83 -7.10 -8.24
CA LEU A 68 6.62 -7.89 -7.29
C LEU A 68 6.48 -9.41 -7.47
N ASP A 69 5.64 -9.84 -8.40
CA ASP A 69 5.33 -11.24 -8.71
C ASP A 69 5.61 -11.51 -10.19
N ASN A 70 6.87 -11.41 -10.58
CA ASN A 70 7.38 -11.61 -11.96
C ASN A 70 6.60 -10.84 -13.04
N GLN A 71 6.05 -9.66 -12.70
CA GLN A 71 5.27 -8.83 -13.62
C GLN A 71 4.04 -9.53 -14.21
N ARG A 72 3.42 -10.43 -13.45
CA ARG A 72 2.21 -11.13 -13.87
C ARG A 72 1.11 -10.13 -14.24
N ASN A 73 0.50 -10.32 -15.41
CA ASN A 73 -0.62 -9.51 -15.88
C ASN A 73 -1.94 -10.21 -15.55
N MET A 74 -2.64 -9.72 -14.56
CA MET A 74 -3.91 -10.31 -14.11
C MET A 74 -5.05 -10.14 -15.12
N THR A 75 -4.96 -9.16 -16.04
CA THR A 75 -5.92 -9.02 -17.15
C THR A 75 -5.81 -10.17 -18.12
N ASP A 76 -4.58 -10.58 -18.46
CA ASP A 76 -4.36 -11.72 -19.34
C ASP A 76 -4.81 -13.03 -18.68
N GLU A 77 -4.52 -13.19 -17.38
CA GLU A 77 -4.81 -14.43 -16.65
C GLU A 77 -6.31 -14.66 -16.37
N PHE A 78 -7.08 -13.61 -16.08
CA PHE A 78 -8.48 -13.73 -15.68
C PHE A 78 -9.48 -13.31 -16.76
N PHE A 79 -9.04 -12.52 -17.74
CA PHE A 79 -9.93 -11.90 -18.73
C PHE A 79 -9.43 -12.04 -20.16
N ASP A 80 -8.46 -12.94 -20.43
CA ASP A 80 -7.87 -13.15 -21.76
C ASP A 80 -7.41 -11.84 -22.44
N GLY A 81 -6.93 -10.89 -21.65
CA GLY A 81 -6.51 -9.58 -22.14
C GLY A 81 -7.65 -8.61 -22.47
N ASN A 82 -8.91 -8.97 -22.21
CA ASN A 82 -10.06 -8.10 -22.51
C ASN A 82 -10.15 -6.94 -21.52
N ILE A 83 -10.09 -5.72 -22.04
CA ILE A 83 -10.23 -4.47 -21.27
C ILE A 83 -11.46 -3.71 -21.77
N ALA A 84 -12.48 -3.58 -20.92
CA ALA A 84 -13.70 -2.86 -21.26
C ALA A 84 -13.52 -1.34 -21.20
N SER A 85 -12.72 -0.85 -20.27
CA SER A 85 -12.41 0.57 -20.11
C SER A 85 -11.09 0.75 -19.32
N GLU A 86 -10.30 1.71 -19.74
CA GLU A 86 -9.05 2.07 -19.07
C GLU A 86 -8.93 3.59 -19.04
N ILE A 87 -8.43 4.11 -17.93
CA ILE A 87 -7.98 5.49 -17.80
C ILE A 87 -6.60 5.52 -17.14
N SER A 88 -5.61 6.03 -17.84
CA SER A 88 -4.26 6.16 -17.27
C SER A 88 -4.20 7.27 -16.23
N LEU A 89 -3.21 7.19 -15.31
CA LEU A 89 -2.95 8.25 -14.33
C LEU A 89 -2.76 9.62 -15.02
N GLY A 90 -1.99 9.65 -16.12
CA GLY A 90 -1.78 10.88 -16.88
C GLY A 90 -3.06 11.46 -17.45
N GLU A 91 -3.91 10.62 -18.00
CA GLU A 91 -5.21 11.03 -18.53
C GLU A 91 -6.15 11.52 -17.42
N ALA A 92 -6.19 10.84 -16.28
CA ALA A 92 -6.99 11.24 -15.14
C ALA A 92 -6.57 12.62 -14.59
N ILE A 93 -5.28 12.92 -14.60
CA ILE A 93 -4.74 14.24 -14.23
C ILE A 93 -5.14 15.30 -15.25
N VAL A 94 -4.93 15.03 -16.54
CA VAL A 94 -5.27 15.99 -17.62
C VAL A 94 -6.77 16.29 -17.65
N ARG A 95 -7.61 15.29 -17.37
CA ARG A 95 -9.08 15.47 -17.25
C ARG A 95 -9.52 16.14 -15.95
N GLY A 96 -8.61 16.43 -15.02
CA GLY A 96 -8.95 17.03 -13.72
C GLY A 96 -9.69 16.08 -12.76
N ILE A 97 -9.68 14.77 -13.03
CA ILE A 97 -10.26 13.74 -12.14
C ILE A 97 -9.37 13.53 -10.92
N LEU A 98 -8.05 13.57 -11.11
CA LEU A 98 -7.06 13.46 -10.06
C LEU A 98 -6.16 14.70 -10.04
N ALA A 99 -5.82 15.15 -8.84
CA ALA A 99 -4.80 16.18 -8.68
C ALA A 99 -3.42 15.62 -9.07
N PRO A 100 -2.53 16.44 -9.68
CA PRO A 100 -1.19 16.01 -10.01
C PRO A 100 -0.43 15.68 -8.72
N PRO A 101 0.11 14.45 -8.58
CA PRO A 101 0.87 14.06 -7.41
C PRO A 101 2.23 14.76 -7.39
N LYS A 102 2.65 15.20 -6.20
CA LYS A 102 4.01 15.64 -5.94
C LYS A 102 4.75 14.53 -5.22
N TYR A 103 5.68 13.89 -5.90
CA TYR A 103 6.51 12.85 -5.29
C TYR A 103 7.72 13.49 -4.61
N VAL A 104 7.93 13.16 -3.36
CA VAL A 104 9.13 13.50 -2.61
C VAL A 104 9.78 12.20 -2.17
N LEU A 105 10.98 11.93 -2.68
CA LEU A 105 11.76 10.77 -2.29
C LEU A 105 12.72 11.19 -1.19
N SER A 106 12.60 10.57 -0.03
CA SER A 106 13.54 10.73 1.07
C SER A 106 14.20 9.38 1.37
N ALA A 107 15.51 9.35 1.38
CA ALA A 107 16.28 8.20 1.80
C ALA A 107 16.56 8.32 3.30
N PHE A 108 15.95 7.41 4.08
CA PHE A 108 16.28 7.34 5.51
C PHE A 108 17.60 6.64 5.73
N SER A 109 18.35 7.13 6.70
CA SER A 109 19.51 6.44 7.23
C SER A 109 19.08 5.13 7.88
N CYS A 110 19.01 4.07 7.12
CA CYS A 110 18.93 2.70 7.63
C CYS A 110 20.31 2.29 8.19
N GLN A 111 20.77 2.99 9.24
CA GLN A 111 22.09 2.74 9.84
C GLN A 111 22.26 1.26 10.17
N LYS A 112 21.22 0.63 10.73
CA LYS A 112 21.23 -0.80 11.07
C LYS A 112 21.33 -1.70 9.83
N ASP A 113 20.68 -1.33 8.75
CA ASP A 113 20.74 -2.09 7.49
C ASP A 113 22.08 -1.88 6.81
N LEU A 114 22.61 -0.67 6.79
CA LEU A 114 23.94 -0.38 6.29
C LEU A 114 24.99 -1.23 7.03
N GLU A 115 24.94 -1.26 8.37
CA GLU A 115 25.85 -2.10 9.19
C GLU A 115 25.69 -3.60 8.90
N LYS A 116 24.46 -4.06 8.70
CA LYS A 116 24.15 -5.45 8.31
C LYS A 116 24.76 -5.79 6.96
N TYR A 117 24.59 -4.93 5.96
CA TYR A 117 25.19 -5.11 4.63
C TYR A 117 26.72 -5.04 4.70
N GLN A 118 27.30 -4.11 5.45
CA GLN A 118 28.75 -4.03 5.68
C GLN A 118 29.31 -5.34 6.24
N ARG A 119 28.63 -5.93 7.25
CA ARG A 119 29.03 -7.23 7.82
C ARG A 119 28.95 -8.36 6.79
N ARG A 120 27.93 -8.34 5.90
CA ARG A 120 27.80 -9.36 4.82
C ARG A 120 28.92 -9.22 3.79
N VAL A 121 29.23 -8.01 3.33
CA VAL A 121 30.30 -7.73 2.37
C VAL A 121 31.64 -8.17 2.94
N LYS A 122 31.95 -7.81 4.18
CA LYS A 122 33.20 -8.22 4.87
C LYS A 122 33.34 -9.74 5.02
N ARG A 123 32.23 -10.47 5.16
CA ARG A 123 32.20 -11.95 5.28
C ARG A 123 32.20 -12.69 3.95
N ALA A 124 32.06 -11.98 2.82
CA ALA A 124 32.06 -12.62 1.50
C ALA A 124 33.41 -13.28 1.21
N LYS A 125 33.37 -14.54 0.80
CA LYS A 125 34.59 -15.34 0.54
C LYS A 125 35.29 -14.92 -0.76
N SER A 126 34.56 -14.49 -1.76
CA SER A 126 35.10 -14.05 -3.06
C SER A 126 35.58 -12.60 -2.98
N LYS A 127 36.79 -12.34 -3.50
CA LYS A 127 37.35 -10.99 -3.60
C LYS A 127 36.51 -10.09 -4.51
N THR A 128 36.06 -10.61 -5.65
CA THR A 128 35.22 -9.88 -6.62
C THR A 128 33.90 -9.42 -5.98
N VAL A 129 33.23 -10.32 -5.22
CA VAL A 129 31.99 -9.98 -4.52
C VAL A 129 32.22 -8.93 -3.42
N ARG A 130 33.37 -8.94 -2.76
CA ARG A 130 33.71 -7.89 -1.79
C ARG A 130 33.93 -6.54 -2.46
N ASP A 131 34.74 -6.50 -3.52
CA ASP A 131 35.08 -5.26 -4.23
C ASP A 131 33.82 -4.60 -4.84
N GLU A 132 32.92 -5.40 -5.42
CA GLU A 132 31.60 -4.92 -5.90
C GLU A 132 30.71 -4.45 -4.73
N GLY A 133 30.65 -5.23 -3.66
CA GLY A 133 29.86 -4.89 -2.48
C GLY A 133 30.31 -3.60 -1.81
N GLU A 134 31.62 -3.34 -1.74
CA GLU A 134 32.17 -2.09 -1.23
C GLU A 134 31.80 -0.87 -2.09
N LYS A 135 31.82 -1.02 -3.44
CA LYS A 135 31.35 0.05 -4.34
C LYS A 135 29.87 0.40 -4.11
N TYR A 136 29.03 -0.62 -3.94
CA TYR A 136 27.61 -0.37 -3.61
C TYR A 136 27.41 0.26 -2.25
N LEU A 137 28.20 -0.14 -1.23
CA LEU A 137 28.16 0.46 0.08
C LEU A 137 28.60 1.93 0.07
N ASP A 138 29.60 2.27 -0.70
CA ASP A 138 30.06 3.66 -0.85
C ASP A 138 29.05 4.52 -1.60
N ALA A 139 28.41 3.99 -2.62
CA ALA A 139 27.32 4.68 -3.32
C ALA A 139 26.13 4.91 -2.39
N LEU A 140 25.76 3.90 -1.58
CA LEU A 140 24.70 4.00 -0.58
C LEU A 140 25.02 5.02 0.52
N ARG A 141 26.27 5.06 1.04
CA ARG A 141 26.69 6.07 2.00
C ARG A 141 26.56 7.47 1.44
N LYS A 142 27.07 7.70 0.22
CA LYS A 142 26.95 9.01 -0.43
C LYS A 142 25.50 9.43 -0.60
N ALA A 143 24.63 8.50 -0.98
CA ALA A 143 23.20 8.79 -1.11
C ALA A 143 22.55 9.12 0.24
N LEU A 144 22.94 8.43 1.33
CA LEU A 144 22.46 8.69 2.68
C LEU A 144 22.98 10.01 3.25
N ASP A 145 24.24 10.37 2.97
CA ASP A 145 24.85 11.64 3.40
C ASP A 145 24.20 12.85 2.69
N MET A 146 23.62 12.64 1.52
CA MET A 146 22.90 13.67 0.75
C MET A 146 21.39 13.69 1.04
N ALA A 147 20.87 12.73 1.80
CA ALA A 147 19.46 12.65 2.10
C ALA A 147 19.08 13.59 3.24
N ASP A 148 18.08 14.43 3.00
CA ASP A 148 17.45 15.23 4.05
C ASP A 148 16.87 14.29 5.13
N GLY A 149 17.06 14.65 6.39
CA GLY A 149 16.41 13.93 7.50
C GLY A 149 14.89 14.06 7.42
N LEU A 150 14.16 13.16 8.11
CA LEU A 150 12.68 13.21 8.15
C LEU A 150 12.16 14.56 8.61
N SER A 151 12.76 15.12 9.65
CA SER A 151 12.35 16.41 10.20
C SER A 151 12.53 17.55 9.19
N GLU A 152 13.64 17.55 8.45
CA GLU A 152 13.91 18.53 7.41
C GLU A 152 12.95 18.38 6.22
N MET A 153 12.66 17.12 5.84
CA MET A 153 11.67 16.83 4.80
C MET A 153 10.28 17.31 5.20
N PHE A 154 9.87 17.11 6.46
CA PHE A 154 8.58 17.57 6.95
C PHE A 154 8.51 19.09 7.01
N ASP A 155 9.56 19.76 7.49
CA ASP A 155 9.64 21.22 7.49
C ASP A 155 9.52 21.81 6.07
N LYS A 156 10.17 21.17 5.11
CA LYS A 156 10.19 21.62 3.72
C LYS A 156 8.90 21.34 2.95
N HIS A 157 8.24 20.21 3.18
CA HIS A 157 7.15 19.71 2.35
C HIS A 157 5.82 19.52 3.07
N MET A 158 5.81 19.49 4.40
CA MET A 158 4.62 19.25 5.23
C MET A 158 4.47 20.33 6.30
N ASN A 159 4.77 21.56 5.97
CA ASN A 159 4.78 22.71 6.90
C ASN A 159 3.41 23.39 7.04
N ASP A 160 2.39 22.96 6.32
CA ASP A 160 1.04 23.51 6.43
C ASP A 160 0.23 22.79 7.52
N ARG A 161 0.05 23.43 8.67
CA ARG A 161 -0.74 22.92 9.80
C ARG A 161 -2.22 22.80 9.49
N THR A 162 -2.71 23.48 8.44
CA THR A 162 -4.12 23.43 8.05
C THR A 162 -4.49 22.16 7.30
N GLU A 163 -3.48 21.42 6.81
CA GLU A 163 -3.65 20.19 6.05
C GLU A 163 -3.81 18.96 6.96
N LYS A 164 -4.24 17.87 6.34
CA LYS A 164 -4.35 16.54 6.94
C LYS A 164 -3.40 15.59 6.24
N TYR A 165 -2.69 14.80 7.02
CA TYR A 165 -1.71 13.87 6.47
C TYR A 165 -2.05 12.44 6.86
N ILE A 166 -1.77 11.50 5.97
CA ILE A 166 -1.96 10.06 6.19
C ILE A 166 -0.60 9.38 6.17
N VAL A 167 -0.31 8.60 7.21
CA VAL A 167 0.90 7.82 7.34
C VAL A 167 0.55 6.34 7.19
N SER A 168 0.95 5.73 6.08
CA SER A 168 0.72 4.31 5.85
C SER A 168 1.80 3.47 6.56
N CYS A 169 1.35 2.51 7.37
CA CYS A 169 2.21 1.61 8.13
C CYS A 169 2.11 0.17 7.59
N ALA A 170 3.16 -0.61 7.75
CA ALA A 170 3.23 -1.99 7.26
C ALA A 170 2.29 -2.94 8.05
N ASP A 171 2.23 -2.75 9.36
CA ASP A 171 1.48 -3.58 10.29
C ASP A 171 1.15 -2.80 11.58
N TYR A 172 0.50 -3.48 12.53
CA TYR A 172 0.08 -2.90 13.81
C TYR A 172 1.27 -2.45 14.68
N GLU A 173 2.33 -3.23 14.77
CA GLU A 173 3.52 -2.88 15.56
C GLU A 173 4.21 -1.65 14.97
N HIS A 174 4.31 -1.59 13.64
CA HIS A 174 4.84 -0.45 12.93
C HIS A 174 3.98 0.80 13.17
N MET A 175 2.66 0.68 13.11
CA MET A 175 1.75 1.80 13.41
C MET A 175 1.94 2.33 14.83
N HIS A 176 2.03 1.46 15.84
CA HIS A 176 2.28 1.87 17.22
C HIS A 176 3.59 2.63 17.35
N LYS A 177 4.65 2.11 16.76
CA LYS A 177 5.98 2.77 16.76
C LYS A 177 5.93 4.12 16.05
N MET A 178 5.27 4.21 14.88
CA MET A 178 5.12 5.47 14.15
C MET A 178 4.31 6.50 14.94
N ARG A 179 3.26 6.08 15.63
CA ARG A 179 2.46 6.94 16.48
C ARG A 179 3.26 7.57 17.63
N GLU A 180 4.15 6.80 18.26
CA GLU A 180 5.05 7.31 19.30
C GLU A 180 6.06 8.32 18.73
N LEU A 181 6.61 8.01 17.54
CA LEU A 181 7.60 8.86 16.88
C LEU A 181 6.98 10.08 16.16
N ALA A 182 5.69 10.06 15.84
CA ALA A 182 5.04 11.13 15.08
C ALA A 182 5.17 12.50 15.76
N LYS A 183 5.07 12.55 17.07
CA LYS A 183 5.23 13.80 17.83
C LYS A 183 6.66 14.37 17.71
N GLU A 184 7.65 13.51 17.71
CA GLU A 184 9.05 13.91 17.57
C GLU A 184 9.34 14.40 16.15
N TRP A 185 8.92 13.65 15.13
CA TRP A 185 9.20 13.99 13.75
C TRP A 185 8.49 15.23 13.28
N PHE A 186 7.25 15.44 13.71
CA PHE A 186 6.48 16.61 13.34
C PHE A 186 6.68 17.81 14.25
N ALA A 187 7.52 17.72 15.27
CA ALA A 187 7.76 18.79 16.25
C ALA A 187 8.26 20.09 15.62
N VAL A 188 8.95 20.01 14.48
CA VAL A 188 9.39 21.19 13.70
C VAL A 188 8.22 21.96 13.11
N VAL A 189 7.14 21.26 12.75
CA VAL A 189 5.92 21.85 12.17
C VAL A 189 4.89 22.16 13.26
N ASP A 190 4.64 21.20 14.15
CA ASP A 190 3.69 21.32 15.26
C ASP A 190 4.16 20.52 16.47
N LYS A 191 4.33 21.18 17.62
CA LYS A 191 4.75 20.53 18.87
C LYS A 191 3.69 19.59 19.46
N ASN A 192 2.42 19.77 19.08
CA ASN A 192 1.30 18.99 19.59
C ASN A 192 0.38 18.53 18.44
N PRO A 193 0.89 17.70 17.51
CA PRO A 193 0.05 17.19 16.42
C PRO A 193 -1.07 16.31 16.99
N ARG A 194 -2.25 16.36 16.38
CA ARG A 194 -3.33 15.42 16.67
C ARG A 194 -3.11 14.15 15.89
N VAL A 195 -2.90 13.07 16.58
CA VAL A 195 -2.63 11.76 15.99
C VAL A 195 -3.84 10.86 16.18
N TYR A 196 -4.43 10.46 15.08
CA TYR A 196 -5.47 9.46 14.97
C TYR A 196 -4.83 8.14 14.54
N SER A 197 -5.54 7.04 14.67
CA SER A 197 -5.07 5.74 14.18
C SER A 197 -6.22 4.90 13.67
N MET A 198 -5.97 4.12 12.65
CA MET A 198 -6.92 3.21 12.05
C MET A 198 -6.27 1.85 11.82
N TYR A 199 -6.91 0.81 12.31
CA TYR A 199 -6.44 -0.57 12.19
C TYR A 199 -7.64 -1.53 12.10
N SER A 200 -7.54 -2.53 11.22
CA SER A 200 -8.70 -3.36 10.84
C SER A 200 -9.37 -4.13 11.99
N GLU A 201 -8.60 -4.49 13.01
CA GLU A 201 -9.08 -5.28 14.16
C GLU A 201 -9.45 -4.41 15.37
N ASP A 202 -9.29 -3.10 15.29
CA ASP A 202 -9.64 -2.17 16.37
C ASP A 202 -11.07 -1.66 16.18
N PRO A 203 -12.01 -1.99 17.09
CA PRO A 203 -13.37 -1.49 17.03
C PRO A 203 -13.50 0.04 17.08
N ALA A 204 -12.47 0.73 17.60
CA ALA A 204 -12.44 2.18 17.67
C ALA A 204 -11.98 2.85 16.36
N SER A 205 -11.45 2.08 15.39
CA SER A 205 -10.91 2.60 14.14
C SER A 205 -11.90 3.43 13.34
N ASP A 206 -13.13 2.98 13.21
CA ASP A 206 -14.17 3.73 12.48
C ASP A 206 -14.49 5.07 13.14
N ARG A 207 -14.45 5.14 14.45
CA ARG A 207 -14.62 6.38 15.19
C ARG A 207 -13.43 7.29 15.00
N SER A 208 -12.23 6.77 15.17
CA SER A 208 -10.96 7.50 14.97
C SER A 208 -10.87 8.09 13.56
N PHE A 209 -11.25 7.31 12.54
CA PHE A 209 -11.29 7.78 11.16
C PHE A 209 -12.34 8.88 10.93
N ARG A 210 -13.54 8.74 11.50
CA ARG A 210 -14.56 9.79 11.43
C ARG A 210 -14.09 11.07 12.11
N ASP A 211 -13.51 10.94 13.31
CA ASP A 211 -12.99 12.08 14.06
C ASP A 211 -11.88 12.79 13.27
N PHE A 212 -10.93 12.06 12.66
CA PHE A 212 -9.94 12.63 11.75
C PHE A 212 -10.60 13.35 10.56
N LYS A 213 -11.59 12.70 9.93
CA LYS A 213 -12.26 13.24 8.74
C LYS A 213 -13.02 14.52 9.05
N THR A 214 -13.68 14.59 10.21
CA THR A 214 -14.52 15.73 10.63
C THR A 214 -13.75 16.80 11.41
N ASP A 215 -12.51 16.53 11.86
CA ASP A 215 -11.69 17.52 12.56
C ASP A 215 -11.43 18.74 11.66
N ALA A 216 -12.07 19.84 11.97
CA ALA A 216 -11.96 21.12 11.27
C ALA A 216 -10.97 22.08 11.96
N ASP A 217 -10.35 21.69 13.07
CA ASP A 217 -9.38 22.51 13.79
C ASP A 217 -8.08 22.61 13.01
N ARG A 218 -7.81 23.82 12.52
CA ARG A 218 -6.61 24.14 11.74
C ARG A 218 -5.44 24.66 12.56
N SER A 219 -5.58 24.69 13.88
CA SER A 219 -4.51 25.13 14.78
C SER A 219 -3.44 24.06 14.99
N HIS A 220 -3.78 22.79 14.72
CA HIS A 220 -2.91 21.62 14.87
C HIS A 220 -2.82 20.79 13.60
N LEU A 221 -1.63 20.27 13.37
CA LEU A 221 -1.39 19.24 12.35
C LEU A 221 -2.19 17.98 12.70
N ARG A 222 -2.86 17.39 11.71
CA ARG A 222 -3.73 16.22 11.89
C ARG A 222 -3.17 15.05 11.09
N LEU A 223 -2.85 13.96 11.80
CA LEU A 223 -2.24 12.76 11.27
C LEU A 223 -3.16 11.55 11.48
N LEU A 224 -3.32 10.68 10.47
CA LEU A 224 -3.99 9.39 10.55
C LEU A 224 -2.99 8.28 10.24
#